data_afffe32c8a8781270b54ee9ed45c6945
#
_entry.id   afffe32c8a8781270b54ee9ed45c6945
#
_cell.length_a   1.000
_cell.length_b   1.000
_cell.length_c   1.000
_cell.angle_alpha   90.00
_cell.angle_beta   90.00
_cell.angle_gamma   90.00
#
_symmetry.space_group_name_H-M   'P 1'
#
loop_
_entity.id
_entity.type
_entity.pdbx_description
1 polymer ?
#
loop_
_entity_poly.entity_id
_entity_poly.type
_entity_poly.pdbx_seq_one_letter_code
_entity_poly.pdbx_strand_id
1 'polypeptide(L)'
;MKKENNITELVFILDRSGSMSGLESDTIGGFNTKIEKQKKEDGEAYMSTVLFDNESSVLHDRLPLDRIPKMTARDYSVRGCTALVDAIGDAIHHIGNIHKYVRPKDVPAHTLFIITTDGQENANYKYSSDTVKKMIERQKEKYGWEFLFIGANIDAVETAASFGIARNRAVNYHADSEGTQVLYETISAPISAMRKNQAISNTWGAQIEEDFQKRK
;
A
#
# COMPACT_ATOMS: atom_id res chain seq x y z
N MET A 1 -13.77 19.16 10.33
CA MET A 1 -12.76 19.79 11.24
C MET A 1 -11.40 19.65 10.57
N LYS A 2 -10.62 20.74 10.40
CA LYS A 2 -9.20 20.62 9.98
C LYS A 2 -8.46 19.87 11.10
N LYS A 3 -7.72 18.81 10.74
CA LYS A 3 -6.86 18.11 11.69
C LYS A 3 -5.74 19.05 12.10
N GLU A 4 -5.47 19.14 13.41
CA GLU A 4 -4.51 20.12 14.00
C GLU A 4 -3.04 19.73 13.78
N ASN A 5 -2.78 18.55 13.20
CA ASN A 5 -1.43 18.05 12.96
C ASN A 5 -1.20 17.74 11.46
N ASN A 6 0.04 17.55 11.08
CA ASN A 6 0.48 17.14 9.73
C ASN A 6 1.08 15.73 9.74
N ILE A 7 0.60 14.86 10.63
CA ILE A 7 1.07 13.47 10.72
C ILE A 7 0.49 12.69 9.55
N THR A 8 1.34 11.91 8.88
CA THR A 8 0.93 11.00 7.82
C THR A 8 1.03 9.55 8.29
N GLU A 9 0.00 8.76 8.08
CA GLU A 9 0.00 7.30 8.27
C GLU A 9 0.19 6.63 6.92
N LEU A 10 1.25 5.85 6.77
CA LEU A 10 1.54 5.05 5.58
C LEU A 10 1.27 3.58 5.90
N VAL A 11 0.48 2.91 5.07
CA VAL A 11 0.15 1.49 5.23
C VAL A 11 0.50 0.75 3.95
N PHE A 12 1.56 -0.04 3.99
CA PHE A 12 1.96 -0.91 2.91
C PHE A 12 1.32 -2.29 3.09
N ILE A 13 0.65 -2.78 2.07
CA ILE A 13 0.13 -4.15 1.97
C ILE A 13 0.85 -4.80 0.82
N LEU A 14 1.80 -5.69 1.13
CA LEU A 14 2.74 -6.28 0.18
C LEU A 14 2.46 -7.76 0.02
N ASP A 15 2.24 -8.16 -1.21
CA ASP A 15 2.10 -9.56 -1.61
C ASP A 15 3.43 -10.30 -1.43
N ARG A 16 3.36 -11.46 -0.79
CA ARG A 16 4.44 -12.45 -0.73
C ARG A 16 3.95 -13.84 -1.12
N SER A 17 2.89 -13.93 -1.91
CA SER A 17 2.37 -15.20 -2.43
C SER A 17 3.34 -15.83 -3.42
N GLY A 18 3.05 -17.08 -3.81
CA GLY A 18 3.95 -17.89 -4.64
C GLY A 18 4.29 -17.26 -5.99
N SER A 19 3.42 -16.43 -6.56
CA SER A 19 3.63 -15.70 -7.80
C SER A 19 4.77 -14.67 -7.74
N MET A 20 5.05 -14.11 -6.54
CA MET A 20 6.18 -13.20 -6.31
C MET A 20 7.55 -13.87 -6.34
N SER A 21 7.64 -15.18 -6.65
CA SER A 21 8.89 -15.91 -6.68
C SER A 21 9.88 -15.34 -7.72
N GLY A 22 11.10 -15.08 -7.26
CA GLY A 22 12.15 -14.45 -8.06
C GLY A 22 12.20 -12.92 -7.96
N LEU A 23 11.22 -12.29 -7.29
CA LEU A 23 11.16 -10.83 -7.07
C LEU A 23 11.50 -10.43 -5.63
N GLU A 24 11.89 -11.38 -4.78
CA GLU A 24 12.14 -11.12 -3.36
C GLU A 24 13.22 -10.05 -3.15
N SER A 25 14.34 -10.15 -3.86
CA SER A 25 15.44 -9.19 -3.74
C SER A 25 15.06 -7.80 -4.24
N ASP A 26 14.29 -7.73 -5.33
CA ASP A 26 13.84 -6.47 -5.93
C ASP A 26 12.80 -5.78 -5.06
N THR A 27 11.86 -6.55 -4.49
CA THR A 27 10.87 -6.06 -3.53
C THR A 27 11.53 -5.51 -2.27
N ILE A 28 12.44 -6.28 -1.65
CA ILE A 28 13.19 -5.86 -0.46
C ILE A 28 14.05 -4.62 -0.76
N GLY A 29 14.79 -4.64 -1.86
CA GLY A 29 15.66 -3.54 -2.28
C GLY A 29 14.89 -2.26 -2.59
N GLY A 30 13.81 -2.38 -3.36
CA GLY A 30 12.93 -1.27 -3.72
C GLY A 30 12.25 -0.67 -2.49
N PHE A 31 11.66 -1.50 -1.63
CA PHE A 31 11.05 -1.07 -0.37
C PHE A 31 12.06 -0.31 0.50
N ASN A 32 13.21 -0.91 0.79
CA ASN A 32 14.24 -0.29 1.63
C ASN A 32 14.73 1.04 1.06
N THR A 33 15.01 1.09 -0.25
CA THR A 33 15.45 2.32 -0.92
C THR A 33 14.40 3.41 -0.79
N LYS A 34 13.12 3.05 -0.94
CA LYS A 34 12.02 3.97 -0.80
C LYS A 34 11.91 4.53 0.62
N ILE A 35 11.95 3.65 1.62
CA ILE A 35 11.85 4.08 3.02
C ILE A 35 13.02 4.97 3.40
N GLU A 36 14.25 4.65 3.01
CA GLU A 36 15.41 5.50 3.26
C GLU A 36 15.33 6.89 2.59
N LYS A 37 14.69 7.00 1.41
CA LYS A 37 14.40 8.31 0.81
C LYS A 37 13.35 9.07 1.62
N GLN A 38 12.29 8.39 2.04
CA GLN A 38 11.21 9.01 2.81
C GLN A 38 11.65 9.47 4.21
N LYS A 39 12.62 8.79 4.85
CA LYS A 39 13.21 9.23 6.13
C LYS A 39 13.89 10.59 6.03
N LYS A 40 14.34 11.00 4.85
CA LYS A 40 15.03 12.28 4.62
C LYS A 40 14.07 13.44 4.33
N GLU A 41 12.79 13.15 4.14
CA GLU A 41 11.78 14.19 3.90
C GLU A 41 11.21 14.73 5.22
N ASP A 42 10.88 16.02 5.23
CA ASP A 42 10.27 16.67 6.38
C ASP A 42 8.85 16.13 6.65
N GLY A 43 8.43 16.29 7.90
CA GLY A 43 7.11 15.92 8.38
C GLY A 43 7.10 14.59 9.15
N GLU A 44 6.25 14.52 10.16
CA GLU A 44 6.06 13.33 10.97
C GLU A 44 5.26 12.28 10.19
N ALA A 45 5.75 11.05 10.16
CA ALA A 45 5.03 9.95 9.56
C ALA A 45 5.18 8.67 10.39
N TYR A 46 4.09 7.90 10.44
CA TYR A 46 4.07 6.53 10.94
C TYR A 46 3.90 5.57 9.78
N MET A 47 4.41 4.36 9.95
CA MET A 47 4.30 3.34 8.92
C MET A 47 3.94 1.99 9.51
N SER A 48 2.98 1.35 8.86
CA SER A 48 2.65 -0.06 9.03
C SER A 48 3.00 -0.81 7.75
N THR A 49 3.52 -2.03 7.89
CA THR A 49 3.78 -2.92 6.75
C THR A 49 3.12 -4.26 7.03
N VAL A 50 2.18 -4.61 6.20
CA VAL A 50 1.48 -5.89 6.22
C VAL A 50 1.98 -6.72 5.06
N LEU A 51 2.49 -7.92 5.35
CA LEU A 51 2.83 -8.93 4.37
C LEU A 51 1.71 -9.94 4.31
N PHE A 52 1.31 -10.34 3.11
CA PHE A 52 0.25 -11.34 2.97
C PHE A 52 0.58 -12.43 1.96
N ASP A 53 0.09 -13.61 2.27
CA ASP A 53 0.01 -14.81 1.46
C ASP A 53 -1.38 -15.45 1.70
N ASN A 54 -1.47 -16.68 2.19
CA ASN A 54 -2.71 -17.28 2.73
C ASN A 54 -3.19 -16.56 3.99
N GLU A 55 -2.30 -15.88 4.68
CA GLU A 55 -2.52 -15.17 5.92
C GLU A 55 -1.84 -13.80 5.87
N SER A 56 -2.36 -12.84 6.62
CA SER A 56 -1.71 -11.56 6.79
C SER A 56 -0.84 -11.53 8.05
N SER A 57 0.32 -10.92 7.97
CA SER A 57 1.22 -10.69 9.10
C SER A 57 1.72 -9.24 9.11
N VAL A 58 1.74 -8.63 10.29
CA VAL A 58 2.22 -7.27 10.46
C VAL A 58 3.73 -7.31 10.73
N LEU A 59 4.52 -6.81 9.77
CA LEU A 59 5.96 -6.67 9.91
C LEU A 59 6.33 -5.43 10.71
N HIS A 60 5.72 -4.31 10.37
CA HIS A 60 5.87 -3.05 11.11
C HIS A 60 4.49 -2.59 11.55
N ASP A 61 4.31 -2.33 12.84
CA ASP A 61 3.05 -1.88 13.41
C ASP A 61 3.15 -0.45 13.89
N ARG A 62 2.74 0.48 13.02
CA ARG A 62 2.67 1.91 13.29
C ARG A 62 3.94 2.49 13.93
N LEU A 63 5.09 2.14 13.38
CA LEU A 63 6.37 2.67 13.84
C LEU A 63 6.60 4.07 13.26
N PRO A 64 7.25 4.98 14.01
CA PRO A 64 7.78 6.22 13.44
C PRO A 64 8.66 5.89 12.22
N LEU A 65 8.45 6.62 11.13
CA LEU A 65 9.10 6.30 9.85
C LEU A 65 10.63 6.29 9.95
N ASP A 66 11.21 7.19 10.75
CA ASP A 66 12.66 7.27 11.01
C ASP A 66 13.21 6.02 11.72
N ARG A 67 12.36 5.25 12.40
CA ARG A 67 12.70 4.04 13.15
C ARG A 67 12.41 2.73 12.42
N ILE A 68 11.87 2.78 11.21
CA ILE A 68 11.61 1.57 10.43
C ILE A 68 12.94 0.87 10.13
N PRO A 69 13.12 -0.40 10.58
CA PRO A 69 14.29 -1.18 10.24
C PRO A 69 14.26 -1.55 8.76
N LYS A 70 15.43 -1.86 8.19
CA LYS A 70 15.48 -2.42 6.84
C LYS A 70 14.84 -3.79 6.81
N MET A 71 13.97 -4.01 5.83
CA MET A 71 13.45 -5.34 5.52
C MET A 71 14.58 -6.24 5.03
N THR A 72 14.58 -7.49 5.45
CA THR A 72 15.59 -8.49 5.07
C THR A 72 14.93 -9.73 4.47
N ALA A 73 15.74 -10.63 3.90
CA ALA A 73 15.23 -11.91 3.41
C ALA A 73 14.65 -12.83 4.52
N ARG A 74 14.85 -12.50 5.79
CA ARG A 74 14.19 -13.22 6.91
C ARG A 74 12.76 -12.71 7.11
N ASP A 75 12.51 -11.45 6.77
CA ASP A 75 11.22 -10.80 6.96
C ASP A 75 10.29 -11.06 5.77
N TYR A 76 10.84 -11.06 4.55
CA TYR A 76 10.09 -11.26 3.31
C TYR A 76 10.55 -12.53 2.61
N SER A 77 9.71 -13.54 2.64
CA SER A 77 9.89 -14.82 1.95
C SER A 77 8.60 -15.21 1.26
N VAL A 78 8.70 -15.64 0.01
CA VAL A 78 7.57 -15.99 -0.85
C VAL A 78 7.01 -17.36 -0.47
N ARG A 79 5.67 -17.47 -0.38
CA ARG A 79 4.96 -18.72 -0.09
C ARG A 79 3.45 -18.61 -0.33
N GLY A 80 2.79 -19.75 -0.48
CA GLY A 80 1.33 -19.87 -0.39
C GLY A 80 0.53 -19.22 -1.53
N CYS A 81 -0.71 -18.90 -1.22
CA CYS A 81 -1.74 -18.32 -2.09
C CYS A 81 -1.92 -16.83 -1.79
N THR A 82 -2.92 -16.19 -2.42
CA THR A 82 -3.15 -14.73 -2.36
C THR A 82 -4.46 -14.43 -1.63
N ALA A 83 -4.42 -14.11 -0.33
CA ALA A 83 -5.57 -13.67 0.48
C ALA A 83 -5.63 -12.14 0.58
N LEU A 84 -5.68 -11.47 -0.56
CA LEU A 84 -5.63 -10.00 -0.69
C LEU A 84 -6.80 -9.31 0.02
N VAL A 85 -8.01 -9.84 -0.15
CA VAL A 85 -9.24 -9.26 0.44
C VAL A 85 -9.15 -9.23 1.96
N ASP A 86 -8.68 -10.33 2.55
CA ASP A 86 -8.51 -10.46 3.98
C ASP A 86 -7.41 -9.52 4.50
N ALA A 87 -6.29 -9.39 3.78
CA ALA A 87 -5.20 -8.50 4.15
C ALA A 87 -5.64 -7.02 4.16
N ILE A 88 -6.40 -6.59 3.14
CA ILE A 88 -6.93 -5.23 3.07
C ILE A 88 -7.93 -4.99 4.21
N GLY A 89 -8.87 -5.93 4.42
CA GLY A 89 -9.87 -5.82 5.48
C GLY A 89 -9.27 -5.73 6.88
N ASP A 90 -8.31 -6.60 7.17
CA ASP A 90 -7.59 -6.61 8.45
C ASP A 90 -6.78 -5.33 8.69
N ALA A 91 -6.06 -4.84 7.67
CA ALA A 91 -5.29 -3.61 7.76
C ALA A 91 -6.20 -2.39 8.01
N ILE A 92 -7.33 -2.27 7.29
CA ILE A 92 -8.30 -1.19 7.50
C ILE A 92 -8.88 -1.25 8.91
N HIS A 93 -9.25 -2.44 9.37
CA HIS A 93 -9.81 -2.63 10.70
C HIS A 93 -8.80 -2.27 11.80
N HIS A 94 -7.55 -2.74 11.65
CA HIS A 94 -6.46 -2.48 12.59
C HIS A 94 -6.17 -0.97 12.72
N ILE A 95 -5.86 -0.31 11.61
CA ILE A 95 -5.56 1.13 11.60
C ILE A 95 -6.76 1.97 12.04
N GLY A 96 -7.97 1.59 11.60
CA GLY A 96 -9.19 2.27 12.02
C GLY A 96 -9.45 2.18 13.54
N ASN A 97 -9.15 1.06 14.16
CA ASN A 97 -9.21 0.89 15.61
C ASN A 97 -8.16 1.75 16.32
N ILE A 98 -6.93 1.79 15.82
CA ILE A 98 -5.90 2.65 16.40
C ILE A 98 -6.36 4.12 16.36
N HIS A 99 -6.82 4.61 15.20
CA HIS A 99 -7.30 6.00 15.07
C HIS A 99 -8.50 6.33 15.98
N LYS A 100 -9.32 5.33 16.28
CA LYS A 100 -10.47 5.50 17.19
C LYS A 100 -10.06 5.73 18.65
N TYR A 101 -8.95 5.11 19.09
CA TYR A 101 -8.56 5.07 20.49
C TYR A 101 -7.37 5.97 20.85
N VAL A 102 -6.60 6.47 19.87
CA VAL A 102 -5.56 7.48 20.12
C VAL A 102 -6.19 8.83 20.43
N ARG A 103 -5.43 9.72 21.09
CA ARG A 103 -5.90 11.07 21.38
C ARG A 103 -6.22 11.82 20.07
N PRO A 104 -7.25 12.67 20.02
CA PRO A 104 -7.64 13.37 18.78
C PRO A 104 -6.48 14.10 18.07
N LYS A 105 -5.57 14.69 18.83
CA LYS A 105 -4.37 15.38 18.31
C LYS A 105 -3.33 14.44 17.67
N ASP A 106 -3.35 13.16 18.01
CA ASP A 106 -2.43 12.11 17.53
C ASP A 106 -3.04 11.30 16.37
N VAL A 107 -4.29 11.58 15.98
CA VAL A 107 -4.91 10.98 14.79
C VAL A 107 -4.26 11.59 13.55
N PRO A 108 -3.67 10.79 12.65
CA PRO A 108 -3.01 11.30 11.47
C PRO A 108 -3.90 12.17 10.60
N ALA A 109 -3.36 13.29 10.10
CA ALA A 109 -4.06 14.15 9.17
C ALA A 109 -4.34 13.45 7.85
N HIS A 110 -3.38 12.62 7.43
CA HIS A 110 -3.41 11.86 6.18
C HIS A 110 -3.16 10.39 6.44
N THR A 111 -3.87 9.54 5.71
CA THR A 111 -3.68 8.08 5.74
C THR A 111 -3.66 7.59 4.31
N LEU A 112 -2.57 6.91 3.92
CA LEU A 112 -2.35 6.38 2.60
C LEU A 112 -2.10 4.87 2.67
N PHE A 113 -2.94 4.10 2.02
CA PHE A 113 -2.75 2.68 1.78
C PHE A 113 -2.11 2.48 0.41
N ILE A 114 -1.05 1.68 0.36
CA ILE A 114 -0.35 1.28 -0.86
C ILE A 114 -0.43 -0.23 -0.93
N ILE A 115 -1.21 -0.73 -1.88
CA ILE A 115 -1.52 -2.15 -2.04
C ILE A 115 -0.81 -2.63 -3.29
N THR A 116 0.07 -3.62 -3.14
CA THR A 116 0.76 -4.26 -4.27
C THR A 116 0.46 -5.74 -4.30
N THR A 117 0.12 -6.26 -5.48
CA THR A 117 -0.13 -7.68 -5.71
C THR A 117 0.26 -8.07 -7.14
N ASP A 118 0.69 -9.31 -7.35
CA ASP A 118 0.99 -9.85 -8.68
C ASP A 118 0.07 -11.02 -9.06
N GLY A 119 -0.98 -11.25 -8.30
CA GLY A 119 -1.90 -12.35 -8.51
C GLY A 119 -3.35 -12.03 -8.23
N GLN A 120 -4.24 -12.90 -8.71
CA GLN A 120 -5.65 -12.85 -8.40
C GLN A 120 -5.91 -13.37 -6.99
N GLU A 121 -6.92 -12.78 -6.33
CA GLU A 121 -7.48 -13.31 -5.09
C GLU A 121 -7.90 -14.77 -5.25
N ASN A 122 -7.40 -15.64 -4.41
CA ASN A 122 -7.71 -17.07 -4.47
C ASN A 122 -7.78 -17.77 -3.10
N ALA A 123 -7.73 -17.02 -2.01
CA ALA A 123 -7.62 -17.60 -0.66
C ALA A 123 -8.30 -16.82 0.46
N ASN A 124 -9.26 -15.92 0.17
CA ASN A 124 -9.96 -15.17 1.21
C ASN A 124 -10.94 -16.05 1.99
N TYR A 125 -10.99 -15.86 3.31
CA TYR A 125 -11.87 -16.61 4.22
C TYR A 125 -12.68 -15.71 5.16
N LYS A 126 -12.22 -14.48 5.40
CA LYS A 126 -12.72 -13.61 6.47
C LYS A 126 -13.63 -12.51 5.96
N TYR A 127 -13.29 -11.92 4.83
CA TYR A 127 -14.03 -10.82 4.22
C TYR A 127 -14.47 -11.16 2.80
N SER A 128 -15.64 -10.64 2.39
CA SER A 128 -16.01 -10.56 0.99
C SER A 128 -15.51 -9.26 0.37
N SER A 129 -15.32 -9.24 -0.96
CA SER A 129 -14.97 -8.03 -1.71
C SER A 129 -15.97 -6.90 -1.45
N ASP A 130 -17.27 -7.19 -1.37
CA ASP A 130 -18.30 -6.20 -1.03
C ASP A 130 -18.13 -5.60 0.37
N THR A 131 -17.69 -6.41 1.34
CA THR A 131 -17.41 -5.92 2.69
C THR A 131 -16.23 -4.98 2.69
N VAL A 132 -15.11 -5.36 2.05
CA VAL A 132 -13.92 -4.53 1.93
C VAL A 132 -14.22 -3.25 1.15
N LYS A 133 -15.00 -3.32 0.08
CA LYS A 133 -15.48 -2.13 -0.66
C LYS A 133 -16.17 -1.13 0.26
N LYS A 134 -17.14 -1.57 1.05
CA LYS A 134 -17.84 -0.71 2.01
C LYS A 134 -16.90 -0.11 3.06
N MET A 135 -15.90 -0.89 3.50
CA MET A 135 -14.88 -0.39 4.42
C MET A 135 -14.03 0.70 3.76
N ILE A 136 -13.54 0.51 2.55
CA ILE A 136 -12.75 1.49 1.79
C ILE A 136 -13.58 2.77 1.55
N GLU A 137 -14.79 2.65 1.01
CA GLU A 137 -15.67 3.78 0.74
C GLU A 137 -15.92 4.60 2.01
N ARG A 138 -16.24 3.94 3.13
CA ARG A 138 -16.41 4.61 4.42
C ARG A 138 -15.15 5.36 4.87
N GLN A 139 -13.95 4.77 4.73
CA GLN A 139 -12.71 5.42 5.15
C GLN A 139 -12.40 6.63 4.26
N LYS A 140 -12.65 6.53 2.95
CA LYS A 140 -12.49 7.65 2.01
C LYS A 140 -13.44 8.80 2.33
N GLU A 141 -14.73 8.50 2.43
CA GLU A 141 -15.78 9.52 2.62
C GLU A 141 -15.70 10.21 3.98
N LYS A 142 -15.52 9.42 5.05
CA LYS A 142 -15.60 9.93 6.41
C LYS A 142 -14.28 10.48 6.94
N TYR A 143 -13.15 9.90 6.52
CA TYR A 143 -11.85 10.20 7.11
C TYR A 143 -10.82 10.71 6.12
N GLY A 144 -11.15 10.71 4.81
CA GLY A 144 -10.26 11.19 3.75
C GLY A 144 -9.05 10.28 3.54
N TRP A 145 -9.19 8.97 3.77
CA TRP A 145 -8.13 8.02 3.48
C TRP A 145 -7.95 7.87 1.98
N GLU A 146 -6.70 7.71 1.55
CA GLU A 146 -6.33 7.44 0.16
C GLU A 146 -5.85 6.00 0.01
N PHE A 147 -6.16 5.42 -1.16
CA PHE A 147 -5.79 4.05 -1.49
C PHE A 147 -5.17 4.03 -2.88
N LEU A 148 -3.95 3.48 -3.01
CA LEU A 148 -3.30 3.19 -4.28
C LEU A 148 -3.26 1.68 -4.47
N PHE A 149 -3.64 1.22 -5.65
CA PHE A 149 -3.66 -0.18 -6.02
C PHE A 149 -2.73 -0.42 -7.20
N ILE A 150 -1.77 -1.31 -7.04
CA ILE A 150 -0.75 -1.62 -8.04
C ILE A 150 -0.76 -3.12 -8.26
N GLY A 151 -1.23 -3.54 -9.42
CA GLY A 151 -1.42 -4.96 -9.74
C GLY A 151 -0.58 -5.41 -10.92
N ALA A 152 -0.10 -6.65 -10.88
CA ALA A 152 0.49 -7.32 -12.04
C ALA A 152 -0.29 -8.62 -12.32
N ASN A 153 -0.18 -9.11 -13.57
CA ASN A 153 -0.84 -10.35 -14.01
C ASN A 153 -2.38 -10.39 -13.80
N ILE A 154 -2.98 -9.24 -13.55
CA ILE A 154 -4.42 -9.03 -13.36
C ILE A 154 -4.85 -7.75 -14.08
N ASP A 155 -6.14 -7.52 -14.24
CA ASP A 155 -6.63 -6.16 -14.53
C ASP A 155 -6.70 -5.37 -13.21
N ALA A 156 -5.63 -4.61 -12.92
CA ALA A 156 -5.52 -3.85 -11.69
C ALA A 156 -6.61 -2.77 -11.57
N VAL A 157 -7.06 -2.21 -12.70
CA VAL A 157 -8.10 -1.17 -12.71
C VAL A 157 -9.46 -1.78 -12.39
N GLU A 158 -9.80 -2.92 -12.98
CA GLU A 158 -11.06 -3.63 -12.72
C GLU A 158 -11.07 -4.17 -11.28
N THR A 159 -9.97 -4.78 -10.84
CA THR A 159 -9.83 -5.29 -9.47
C THR A 159 -9.97 -4.16 -8.44
N ALA A 160 -9.28 -3.04 -8.63
CA ALA A 160 -9.38 -1.87 -7.76
C ALA A 160 -10.81 -1.30 -7.72
N ALA A 161 -11.50 -1.25 -8.87
CA ALA A 161 -12.89 -0.80 -8.95
C ALA A 161 -13.84 -1.70 -8.17
N SER A 162 -13.61 -3.01 -8.15
CA SER A 162 -14.38 -3.96 -7.33
C SER A 162 -14.27 -3.65 -5.83
N PHE A 163 -13.18 -3.03 -5.39
CA PHE A 163 -12.95 -2.55 -4.03
C PHE A 163 -13.36 -1.08 -3.81
N GLY A 164 -13.95 -0.40 -4.79
CA GLY A 164 -14.32 1.02 -4.68
C GLY A 164 -13.13 1.99 -4.75
N ILE A 165 -11.99 1.52 -5.26
CA ILE A 165 -10.82 2.35 -5.56
C ILE A 165 -10.96 2.90 -6.98
N ALA A 166 -10.81 4.22 -7.14
CA ALA A 166 -11.01 4.88 -8.42
C ALA A 166 -9.90 4.53 -9.43
N ARG A 167 -10.25 4.52 -10.73
CA ARG A 167 -9.32 4.23 -11.83
C ARG A 167 -8.00 5.00 -11.75
N ASN A 168 -8.05 6.30 -11.40
CA ASN A 168 -6.87 7.15 -11.25
C ASN A 168 -6.04 6.86 -9.99
N ARG A 169 -6.37 5.82 -9.26
CA ARG A 169 -5.65 5.29 -8.09
C ARG A 169 -5.19 3.85 -8.29
N ALA A 170 -5.33 3.31 -9.50
CA ALA A 170 -4.93 1.96 -9.86
C ALA A 170 -4.04 1.97 -11.10
N VAL A 171 -3.01 1.13 -11.13
CA VAL A 171 -2.11 0.94 -12.27
C VAL A 171 -1.69 -0.52 -12.40
N ASN A 172 -1.47 -0.95 -13.63
CA ASN A 172 -0.83 -2.23 -13.93
C ASN A 172 0.69 -2.06 -13.99
N TYR A 173 1.45 -3.02 -13.49
CA TYR A 173 2.89 -3.08 -13.65
C TYR A 173 3.32 -4.46 -14.15
N HIS A 174 4.56 -4.60 -14.66
CA HIS A 174 5.16 -5.90 -14.95
C HIS A 174 5.79 -6.49 -13.71
N ALA A 175 5.44 -7.74 -13.36
CA ALA A 175 6.04 -8.47 -12.23
C ALA A 175 7.42 -9.01 -12.63
N ASP A 176 8.36 -8.11 -12.85
CA ASP A 176 9.78 -8.37 -13.11
C ASP A 176 10.66 -7.33 -12.40
N SER A 177 11.96 -7.47 -12.49
CA SER A 177 12.92 -6.60 -11.81
C SER A 177 12.77 -5.13 -12.20
N GLU A 178 12.62 -4.84 -13.51
CA GLU A 178 12.46 -3.47 -14.04
C GLU A 178 11.14 -2.86 -13.59
N GLY A 179 10.02 -3.57 -13.74
CA GLY A 179 8.70 -3.09 -13.31
C GLY A 179 8.63 -2.88 -11.80
N THR A 180 9.25 -3.75 -11.01
CA THR A 180 9.37 -3.58 -9.55
C THR A 180 10.18 -2.34 -9.20
N GLN A 181 11.28 -2.06 -9.90
CA GLN A 181 12.05 -0.83 -9.71
C GLN A 181 11.22 0.41 -10.02
N VAL A 182 10.56 0.44 -11.20
CA VAL A 182 9.71 1.56 -11.64
C VAL A 182 8.57 1.80 -10.64
N LEU A 183 7.94 0.73 -10.12
CA LEU A 183 6.92 0.80 -9.07
C LEU A 183 7.43 1.56 -7.85
N TYR A 184 8.53 1.08 -7.25
CA TYR A 184 9.06 1.70 -6.04
C TYR A 184 9.59 3.13 -6.28
N GLU A 185 10.09 3.45 -7.45
CA GLU A 185 10.46 4.83 -7.79
C GLU A 185 9.23 5.73 -7.87
N THR A 186 8.17 5.27 -8.51
CA THR A 186 6.95 6.04 -8.79
C THR A 186 6.14 6.35 -7.53
N ILE A 187 5.99 5.40 -6.61
CA ILE A 187 5.20 5.61 -5.37
C ILE A 187 5.80 6.67 -4.43
N SER A 188 7.02 7.16 -4.70
CA SER A 188 7.61 8.25 -3.92
C SER A 188 6.78 9.53 -3.99
N ALA A 189 6.33 9.89 -5.18
CA ALA A 189 5.63 11.15 -5.41
C ALA A 189 4.30 11.25 -4.64
N PRO A 190 3.40 10.25 -4.69
CA PRO A 190 2.17 10.29 -3.89
C PRO A 190 2.44 10.29 -2.37
N ILE A 191 3.45 9.56 -1.88
CA ILE A 191 3.81 9.61 -0.45
C ILE A 191 4.27 11.01 -0.06
N SER A 192 5.19 11.60 -0.83
CA SER A 192 5.70 12.95 -0.58
C SER A 192 4.61 14.03 -0.67
N ALA A 193 3.65 13.88 -1.59
CA ALA A 193 2.50 14.78 -1.71
C ALA A 193 1.65 14.75 -0.42
N MET A 194 1.29 13.56 0.06
CA MET A 194 0.51 13.40 1.28
C MET A 194 1.24 13.99 2.50
N ARG A 195 2.55 13.75 2.63
CA ARG A 195 3.36 14.30 3.73
C ARG A 195 3.47 15.81 3.71
N LYS A 196 3.36 16.43 2.52
CA LYS A 196 3.33 17.88 2.32
C LYS A 196 1.92 18.49 2.36
N ASN A 197 0.92 17.72 2.79
CA ASN A 197 -0.49 18.14 2.82
C ASN A 197 -1.01 18.54 1.42
N GLN A 198 -0.55 17.81 0.39
CA GLN A 198 -0.94 18.01 -1.00
C GLN A 198 -1.76 16.81 -1.49
N ALA A 199 -2.66 17.07 -2.44
CA ALA A 199 -3.41 15.99 -3.09
C ALA A 199 -2.49 15.13 -3.96
N ILE A 200 -2.78 13.83 -3.99
CA ILE A 200 -2.11 12.92 -4.93
C ILE A 200 -2.55 13.29 -6.37
N SER A 201 -1.57 13.48 -7.25
CA SER A 201 -1.84 13.72 -8.67
C SER A 201 -2.70 12.61 -9.27
N ASN A 202 -3.57 12.95 -10.21
CA ASN A 202 -4.31 11.94 -10.98
C ASN A 202 -3.42 11.18 -11.96
N THR A 203 -2.22 11.67 -12.22
CA THR A 203 -1.20 11.04 -13.09
C THR A 203 -0.02 10.47 -12.29
N TRP A 204 -0.22 10.19 -11.00
CA TRP A 204 0.85 9.69 -10.13
C TRP A 204 1.54 8.44 -10.67
N GLY A 205 0.77 7.54 -11.31
CA GLY A 205 1.23 6.27 -11.85
C GLY A 205 1.70 6.29 -13.30
N ALA A 206 1.83 7.49 -13.92
CA ALA A 206 2.14 7.62 -15.35
C ALA A 206 3.42 6.89 -15.78
N GLN A 207 4.46 6.87 -14.94
CA GLN A 207 5.71 6.16 -15.25
C GLN A 207 5.51 4.64 -15.26
N ILE A 208 4.73 4.11 -14.34
CA ILE A 208 4.40 2.66 -14.30
C ILE A 208 3.56 2.30 -15.53
N GLU A 209 2.58 3.12 -15.87
CA GLU A 209 1.71 2.87 -17.02
C GLU A 209 2.49 2.97 -18.35
N GLU A 210 3.41 3.93 -18.47
CA GLU A 210 4.29 4.06 -19.64
C GLU A 210 5.20 2.84 -19.80
N ASP A 211 5.84 2.38 -18.72
CA ASP A 211 6.64 1.15 -18.71
C ASP A 211 5.81 -0.06 -19.12
N PHE A 212 4.63 -0.21 -18.51
CA PHE A 212 3.72 -1.31 -18.80
C PHE A 212 3.28 -1.34 -20.27
N GLN A 213 3.00 -0.18 -20.90
CA GLN A 213 2.58 -0.11 -22.29
C GLN A 213 3.74 -0.35 -23.28
N LYS A 214 4.97 0.09 -22.97
CA LYS A 214 6.13 -0.09 -23.84
C LYS A 214 6.62 -1.53 -23.93
N ARG A 215 6.32 -2.34 -22.91
CA ARG A 215 6.80 -3.73 -22.81
C ARG A 215 5.71 -4.79 -23.04
N LYS A 216 4.55 -4.38 -23.58
CA LYS A 216 3.45 -5.27 -24.00
C LYS A 216 3.83 -6.09 -25.22
#